data_019a9bea9145733929fef5b1dc139037
#
_entry.id   019a9bea9145733929fef5b1dc139037
#
_cell.length_a   1.000
_cell.length_b   1.000
_cell.length_c   1.000
_cell.angle_alpha   90.00
_cell.angle_beta   90.00
_cell.angle_gamma   90.00
#
_symmetry.space_group_name_H-M   'P 1'
#
loop_
_entity.id
_entity.type
_entity.pdbx_description
1 polymer ?
#
loop_
_entity_poly.entity_id
_entity_poly.type
_entity_poly.pdbx_seq_one_letter_code
_entity_poly.pdbx_strand_id
1 'polypeptide(L)'
;FMVIADSGEAEIVFCTSCDYAANVEKAELFPLEAQEEAMLTKEEVVTPDCKTIADVCAYLKLPVDHSVKAVAYNSEKGLILCFVRGDHEVNEIKVINTCGVIDLEMATEEQLAAAGTVGGYMGPVGIDNKKVIVVVDATVMKMHNVCCGANKEGYHFINVNPGRDFTPTYVADIRLIQEGDPCPHCGGEVSKARGIEVGQVFKLFTKYSSCLLYTSPSPRDMRRS
;
A
#
# COMPACT_ATOMS: atom_id res chain seq x y z
N PHE A 1 14.42 -0.37 -19.25
CA PHE A 1 14.57 0.89 -19.99
C PHE A 1 13.21 1.29 -20.56
N MET A 2 12.80 2.54 -20.30
CA MET A 2 11.50 3.09 -20.69
C MET A 2 11.70 4.31 -21.57
N VAL A 3 10.86 4.46 -22.59
CA VAL A 3 10.78 5.68 -23.40
C VAL A 3 9.44 6.33 -23.13
N ILE A 4 9.44 7.61 -22.82
CA ILE A 4 8.20 8.39 -22.60
C ILE A 4 7.45 8.46 -23.93
N ALA A 5 6.21 8.00 -23.93
CA ALA A 5 5.31 8.04 -25.08
C ALA A 5 3.86 8.03 -24.59
N ASP A 6 3.03 8.91 -25.14
CA ASP A 6 1.61 9.03 -24.74
C ASP A 6 0.80 7.73 -24.98
N SER A 7 1.24 6.92 -25.95
CA SER A 7 0.69 5.59 -26.25
C SER A 7 1.25 4.46 -25.38
N GLY A 8 2.12 4.78 -24.40
CA GLY A 8 2.72 3.79 -23.52
C GLY A 8 1.71 3.15 -22.58
N GLU A 9 1.90 1.85 -22.30
CA GLU A 9 1.03 1.09 -21.38
C GLU A 9 1.51 1.19 -19.92
N ALA A 10 2.81 1.42 -19.70
CA ALA A 10 3.39 1.49 -18.37
C ALA A 10 3.34 2.93 -17.81
N GLU A 11 2.90 3.07 -16.58
CA GLU A 11 3.01 4.33 -15.83
C GLU A 11 4.37 4.44 -15.14
N ILE A 12 5.04 5.55 -15.38
CA ILE A 12 6.31 5.91 -14.76
C ILE A 12 6.17 7.22 -14.00
N VAL A 13 6.93 7.34 -12.93
CA VAL A 13 7.11 8.62 -12.23
C VAL A 13 8.53 9.09 -12.40
N PHE A 14 8.70 10.38 -12.50
CA PHE A 14 10.00 11.03 -12.55
C PHE A 14 9.99 12.32 -11.75
N CYS A 15 11.14 12.66 -11.18
CA CYS A 15 11.29 13.91 -10.45
C CYS A 15 11.52 15.07 -11.44
N THR A 16 10.90 16.22 -11.14
CA THR A 16 11.11 17.45 -11.94
C THR A 16 12.43 18.16 -11.61
N SER A 17 13.11 17.77 -10.52
CA SER A 17 14.27 18.46 -9.95
C SER A 17 15.55 17.62 -9.89
N CYS A 18 15.49 16.30 -10.06
CA CYS A 18 16.64 15.41 -10.07
C CYS A 18 16.44 14.22 -11.03
N ASP A 19 17.43 13.34 -11.14
CA ASP A 19 17.41 12.19 -12.05
C ASP A 19 16.59 10.98 -11.57
N TYR A 20 15.78 11.14 -10.51
CA TYR A 20 14.93 10.06 -10.01
C TYR A 20 13.84 9.74 -11.02
N ALA A 21 13.77 8.47 -11.40
CA ALA A 21 12.67 7.91 -12.18
C ALA A 21 12.42 6.45 -11.75
N ALA A 22 11.17 6.05 -11.69
CA ALA A 22 10.77 4.71 -11.31
C ALA A 22 9.43 4.31 -11.97
N ASN A 23 9.19 3.00 -12.06
CA ASN A 23 7.85 2.49 -12.32
C ASN A 23 6.96 2.79 -11.09
N VAL A 24 5.72 3.22 -11.34
CA VAL A 24 4.73 3.55 -10.30
C VAL A 24 4.59 2.43 -9.26
N GLU A 25 4.64 1.17 -9.69
CA GLU A 25 4.53 0.00 -8.82
C GLU A 25 5.68 -0.16 -7.83
N LYS A 26 6.87 0.38 -8.16
CA LYS A 26 8.11 0.21 -7.36
C LYS A 26 8.63 1.50 -6.76
N ALA A 27 8.02 2.62 -7.09
CA ALA A 27 8.44 3.92 -6.56
C ALA A 27 8.35 3.92 -5.03
N GLU A 28 9.48 4.14 -4.36
CA GLU A 28 9.55 4.25 -2.91
C GLU A 28 9.06 5.63 -2.46
N LEU A 29 8.42 5.65 -1.29
CA LEU A 29 7.90 6.87 -0.70
C LEU A 29 8.29 6.96 0.77
N PHE A 30 8.63 8.15 1.21
CA PHE A 30 8.74 8.42 2.64
C PHE A 30 7.35 8.70 3.23
N PRO A 31 7.14 8.31 4.51
CA PRO A 31 5.91 8.67 5.19
C PRO A 31 5.81 10.20 5.28
N LEU A 32 4.64 10.73 4.93
CA LEU A 32 4.38 12.16 5.03
C LEU A 32 4.45 12.59 6.50
N GLU A 33 4.99 13.79 6.73
CA GLU A 33 4.99 14.36 8.08
C GLU A 33 3.55 14.70 8.50
N ALA A 34 3.18 14.28 9.70
CA ALA A 34 1.91 14.66 10.29
C ALA A 34 2.08 15.93 11.14
N GLN A 35 1.01 16.68 11.26
CA GLN A 35 0.97 17.79 12.23
C GLN A 35 0.90 17.21 13.64
N GLU A 36 1.66 17.77 14.56
CA GLU A 36 1.56 17.40 15.97
C GLU A 36 0.24 17.90 16.54
N GLU A 37 -0.62 16.99 16.92
CA GLU A 37 -1.91 17.27 17.53
C GLU A 37 -2.04 16.55 18.88
N ALA A 38 -2.77 17.15 19.82
CA ALA A 38 -3.11 16.48 21.06
C ALA A 38 -4.05 15.30 20.77
N MET A 39 -3.73 14.12 21.32
CA MET A 39 -4.56 12.92 21.15
C MET A 39 -5.89 13.10 21.87
N LEU A 40 -6.97 13.11 21.09
CA LEU A 40 -8.34 13.14 21.59
C LEU A 40 -8.82 11.77 22.00
N THR A 41 -9.89 11.72 22.77
CA THR A 41 -10.54 10.45 23.16
C THR A 41 -11.23 9.84 21.93
N LYS A 42 -10.98 8.56 21.69
CA LYS A 42 -11.65 7.81 20.62
C LYS A 42 -13.15 7.73 20.90
N GLU A 43 -13.95 7.98 19.88
CA GLU A 43 -15.42 7.92 19.95
C GLU A 43 -15.97 7.08 18.78
N GLU A 44 -17.05 6.33 19.05
CA GLU A 44 -17.83 5.65 18.02
C GLU A 44 -19.00 6.55 17.61
N VAL A 45 -19.12 6.79 16.32
CA VAL A 45 -20.17 7.68 15.76
C VAL A 45 -21.03 6.93 14.75
N VAL A 46 -22.33 7.26 14.75
CA VAL A 46 -23.27 6.71 13.78
C VAL A 46 -23.14 7.47 12.45
N THR A 47 -22.94 6.74 11.37
CA THR A 47 -22.77 7.27 10.02
C THR A 47 -23.65 6.47 9.05
N PRO A 48 -24.95 6.71 9.06
CA PRO A 48 -25.89 5.94 8.26
C PRO A 48 -25.61 6.12 6.76
N ASP A 49 -25.62 5.01 6.02
CA ASP A 49 -25.43 4.96 4.57
C ASP A 49 -24.08 5.51 4.04
N CYS A 50 -23.13 5.84 4.92
CA CYS A 50 -21.81 6.33 4.55
C CYS A 50 -20.86 5.13 4.36
N LYS A 51 -20.70 4.65 3.12
CA LYS A 51 -19.78 3.52 2.78
C LYS A 51 -18.48 3.97 2.15
N THR A 52 -18.45 5.14 1.54
CA THR A 52 -17.23 5.68 0.92
C THR A 52 -16.55 6.70 1.82
N ILE A 53 -15.23 6.86 1.66
CA ILE A 53 -14.47 7.89 2.37
C ILE A 53 -15.06 9.28 2.14
N ALA A 54 -15.50 9.58 0.92
CA ALA A 54 -16.11 10.88 0.59
C ALA A 54 -17.39 11.11 1.39
N ASP A 55 -18.28 10.10 1.48
CA ASP A 55 -19.54 10.20 2.23
C ASP A 55 -19.29 10.42 3.72
N VAL A 56 -18.37 9.62 4.30
CA VAL A 56 -18.00 9.73 5.72
C VAL A 56 -17.42 11.10 6.03
N CYS A 57 -16.46 11.55 5.23
CA CYS A 57 -15.80 12.85 5.42
C CYS A 57 -16.79 14.01 5.26
N ALA A 58 -17.70 13.94 4.28
CA ALA A 58 -18.75 14.95 4.10
C ALA A 58 -19.73 14.97 5.29
N TYR A 59 -20.16 13.79 5.76
CA TYR A 59 -21.09 13.67 6.90
C TYR A 59 -20.48 14.19 8.20
N LEU A 60 -19.24 13.83 8.49
CA LEU A 60 -18.53 14.23 9.71
C LEU A 60 -17.85 15.60 9.59
N LYS A 61 -17.86 16.22 8.41
CA LYS A 61 -17.17 17.49 8.09
C LYS A 61 -15.66 17.43 8.39
N LEU A 62 -15.05 16.29 8.07
CA LEU A 62 -13.63 16.05 8.20
C LEU A 62 -12.94 16.13 6.82
N PRO A 63 -11.71 16.59 6.74
CA PRO A 63 -10.94 16.51 5.50
C PRO A 63 -10.55 15.05 5.21
N VAL A 64 -10.40 14.71 3.93
CA VAL A 64 -10.14 13.32 3.50
C VAL A 64 -8.80 12.80 4.02
N ASP A 65 -7.83 13.66 4.17
CA ASP A 65 -6.50 13.35 4.71
C ASP A 65 -6.49 13.05 6.23
N HIS A 66 -7.62 13.28 6.93
CA HIS A 66 -7.84 12.84 8.32
C HIS A 66 -8.59 11.51 8.42
N SER A 67 -8.78 10.83 7.32
CA SER A 67 -9.43 9.52 7.28
C SER A 67 -8.46 8.41 6.90
N VAL A 68 -8.82 7.18 7.25
CA VAL A 68 -8.08 5.97 6.90
C VAL A 68 -8.99 5.05 6.09
N LYS A 69 -8.54 4.71 4.89
CA LYS A 69 -9.19 3.78 3.97
C LYS A 69 -8.66 2.37 4.16
N ALA A 70 -9.55 1.40 4.14
CA ALA A 70 -9.23 -0.01 4.22
C ALA A 70 -9.43 -0.72 2.88
N VAL A 71 -8.50 -1.58 2.51
CA VAL A 71 -8.63 -2.52 1.39
C VAL A 71 -8.29 -3.91 1.91
N ALA A 72 -9.11 -4.89 1.57
CA ALA A 72 -8.99 -6.26 2.04
C ALA A 72 -8.63 -7.21 0.91
N TYR A 73 -7.58 -7.99 1.11
CA TYR A 73 -7.11 -9.00 0.19
C TYR A 73 -7.07 -10.37 0.85
N ASN A 74 -7.33 -11.40 0.06
CA ASN A 74 -7.07 -12.79 0.42
C ASN A 74 -5.75 -13.24 -0.20
N SER A 75 -5.00 -14.08 0.51
CA SER A 75 -3.73 -14.65 0.06
C SER A 75 -3.57 -16.08 0.56
N GLU A 76 -2.50 -16.78 0.14
CA GLU A 76 -2.16 -18.10 0.66
C GLU A 76 -1.83 -18.11 2.16
N LYS A 77 -1.52 -16.93 2.74
CA LYS A 77 -1.31 -16.77 4.19
C LYS A 77 -2.57 -16.34 4.95
N GLY A 78 -3.69 -16.19 4.27
CA GLY A 78 -4.97 -15.75 4.83
C GLY A 78 -5.33 -14.31 4.48
N LEU A 79 -6.26 -13.75 5.23
CA LEU A 79 -6.80 -12.40 5.00
C LEU A 79 -5.78 -11.33 5.39
N ILE A 80 -5.61 -10.35 4.50
CA ILE A 80 -4.76 -9.18 4.68
C ILE A 80 -5.65 -7.94 4.64
N LEU A 81 -5.61 -7.13 5.68
CA LEU A 81 -6.25 -5.82 5.72
C LEU A 81 -5.20 -4.73 5.59
N CYS A 82 -5.28 -3.94 4.53
CA CYS A 82 -4.38 -2.84 4.22
C CYS A 82 -5.03 -1.52 4.58
N PHE A 83 -4.33 -0.67 5.30
CA PHE A 83 -4.82 0.65 5.71
C PHE A 83 -3.90 1.74 5.19
N VAL A 84 -4.47 2.66 4.40
CA VAL A 84 -3.80 3.84 3.85
C VAL A 84 -4.60 5.09 4.20
N ARG A 85 -4.00 6.28 4.07
CA ARG A 85 -4.72 7.55 4.23
C ARG A 85 -5.85 7.64 3.19
N GLY A 86 -6.95 8.28 3.52
CA GLY A 86 -8.19 8.25 2.74
C GLY A 86 -8.06 8.73 1.28
N ASP A 87 -7.13 9.61 1.01
CA ASP A 87 -6.81 10.14 -0.33
C ASP A 87 -5.76 9.30 -1.09
N HIS A 88 -5.17 8.28 -0.45
CA HIS A 88 -4.17 7.40 -1.06
C HIS A 88 -4.77 6.10 -1.60
N GLU A 89 -4.07 5.47 -2.54
CA GLU A 89 -4.39 4.14 -3.07
C GLU A 89 -3.36 3.11 -2.60
N VAL A 90 -3.79 1.86 -2.43
CA VAL A 90 -2.90 0.75 -2.08
C VAL A 90 -2.14 0.26 -3.32
N ASN A 91 -0.86 0.00 -3.14
CA ASN A 91 -0.01 -0.64 -4.13
C ASN A 91 0.12 -2.14 -3.79
N GLU A 92 -0.54 -2.99 -4.56
CA GLU A 92 -0.59 -4.44 -4.34
C GLU A 92 0.80 -5.08 -4.36
N ILE A 93 1.70 -4.62 -5.23
CA ILE A 93 3.06 -5.16 -5.32
C ILE A 93 3.86 -4.88 -4.05
N LYS A 94 3.70 -3.70 -3.46
CA LYS A 94 4.33 -3.39 -2.18
C LYS A 94 3.74 -4.23 -1.04
N VAL A 95 2.44 -4.50 -1.06
CA VAL A 95 1.79 -5.40 -0.08
C VAL A 95 2.29 -6.82 -0.23
N ILE A 96 2.36 -7.36 -1.46
CA ILE A 96 2.93 -8.69 -1.75
C ILE A 96 4.35 -8.81 -1.17
N ASN A 97 5.20 -7.83 -1.44
CA ASN A 97 6.58 -7.81 -0.97
C ASN A 97 6.66 -7.72 0.57
N THR A 98 5.82 -6.88 1.19
CA THR A 98 5.79 -6.68 2.65
C THR A 98 5.33 -7.94 3.38
N CYS A 99 4.27 -8.58 2.90
CA CYS A 99 3.72 -9.79 3.50
C CYS A 99 4.46 -11.07 3.09
N GLY A 100 5.28 -11.00 2.02
CA GLY A 100 5.97 -12.16 1.43
C GLY A 100 4.97 -13.20 0.91
N VAL A 101 3.87 -12.75 0.30
CA VAL A 101 2.85 -13.58 -0.34
C VAL A 101 3.12 -13.68 -1.84
N ILE A 102 2.49 -14.64 -2.50
CA ILE A 102 2.70 -14.90 -3.93
C ILE A 102 1.75 -14.04 -4.76
N ASP A 103 0.49 -13.95 -4.32
CA ASP A 103 -0.57 -13.27 -5.04
C ASP A 103 -1.60 -12.68 -4.08
N LEU A 104 -2.41 -11.73 -4.56
CA LEU A 104 -3.50 -11.09 -3.84
C LEU A 104 -4.77 -11.15 -4.66
N GLU A 105 -5.86 -11.57 -4.02
CA GLU A 105 -7.21 -11.50 -4.56
C GLU A 105 -8.07 -10.62 -3.66
N MET A 106 -9.07 -9.95 -4.22
CA MET A 106 -10.01 -9.20 -3.38
C MET A 106 -10.75 -10.13 -2.42
N ALA A 107 -10.81 -9.75 -1.14
CA ALA A 107 -11.49 -10.55 -0.12
C ALA A 107 -13.00 -10.57 -0.35
N THR A 108 -13.62 -11.72 -0.09
CA THR A 108 -15.08 -11.87 -0.15
C THR A 108 -15.75 -11.38 1.14
N GLU A 109 -17.05 -11.05 1.06
CA GLU A 109 -17.83 -10.63 2.24
C GLU A 109 -17.86 -11.71 3.34
N GLU A 110 -17.84 -12.99 2.97
CA GLU A 110 -17.78 -14.10 3.93
C GLU A 110 -16.46 -14.11 4.70
N GLN A 111 -15.35 -13.86 4.02
CA GLN A 111 -14.02 -13.75 4.64
C GLN A 111 -13.93 -12.54 5.58
N LEU A 112 -14.51 -11.41 5.18
CA LEU A 112 -14.58 -10.22 6.03
C LEU A 112 -15.41 -10.46 7.28
N ALA A 113 -16.59 -11.10 7.15
CA ALA A 113 -17.45 -11.44 8.28
C ALA A 113 -16.76 -12.41 9.24
N ALA A 114 -16.02 -13.41 8.72
CA ALA A 114 -15.23 -14.34 9.54
C ALA A 114 -14.10 -13.64 10.32
N ALA A 115 -13.58 -12.54 9.79
CA ALA A 115 -12.58 -11.70 10.44
C ALA A 115 -13.19 -10.68 11.43
N GLY A 116 -14.51 -10.60 11.54
CA GLY A 116 -15.22 -9.67 12.40
C GLY A 116 -15.27 -8.24 11.86
N THR A 117 -15.24 -8.08 10.54
CA THR A 117 -15.37 -6.78 9.86
C THR A 117 -16.44 -6.82 8.76
N VAL A 118 -16.81 -5.66 8.25
CA VAL A 118 -17.84 -5.50 7.23
C VAL A 118 -17.34 -4.59 6.12
N GLY A 119 -17.56 -4.97 4.86
CA GLY A 119 -17.21 -4.17 3.69
C GLY A 119 -17.79 -2.76 3.75
N GLY A 120 -16.98 -1.75 3.44
CA GLY A 120 -17.35 -0.34 3.55
C GLY A 120 -17.21 0.27 4.95
N TYR A 121 -17.05 -0.55 5.99
CA TYR A 121 -16.91 -0.10 7.40
C TYR A 121 -15.69 -0.70 8.08
N MET A 122 -14.72 -1.17 7.32
CA MET A 122 -13.49 -1.78 7.83
C MET A 122 -12.61 -0.75 8.54
N GLY A 123 -12.08 -1.14 9.70
CA GLY A 123 -11.13 -0.33 10.48
C GLY A 123 -10.11 -1.19 11.22
N PRO A 124 -8.96 -0.64 11.61
CA PRO A 124 -7.90 -1.39 12.27
C PRO A 124 -8.19 -1.69 13.76
N VAL A 125 -9.15 -0.99 14.35
CA VAL A 125 -9.46 -1.11 15.78
C VAL A 125 -10.27 -2.37 16.07
N GLY A 126 -9.78 -3.21 16.99
CA GLY A 126 -10.49 -4.43 17.44
C GLY A 126 -10.30 -5.64 16.52
N ILE A 127 -9.47 -5.57 15.49
CA ILE A 127 -9.11 -6.72 14.64
C ILE A 127 -8.12 -7.63 15.38
N ASP A 128 -8.36 -8.94 15.30
CA ASP A 128 -7.48 -9.96 15.89
C ASP A 128 -6.30 -10.25 14.93
N ASN A 129 -5.14 -9.69 15.24
CA ASN A 129 -3.90 -9.87 14.45
C ASN A 129 -3.37 -11.31 14.42
N LYS A 130 -3.96 -12.24 15.18
CA LYS A 130 -3.63 -13.66 15.09
C LYS A 130 -4.35 -14.36 13.95
N LYS A 131 -5.48 -13.80 13.51
CA LYS A 131 -6.34 -14.35 12.46
C LYS A 131 -6.18 -13.60 11.13
N VAL A 132 -5.81 -12.33 11.21
CA VAL A 132 -5.75 -11.41 10.07
C VAL A 132 -4.42 -10.69 10.07
N ILE A 133 -3.78 -10.58 8.92
CA ILE A 133 -2.58 -9.78 8.73
C ILE A 133 -3.01 -8.33 8.56
N VAL A 134 -2.63 -7.46 9.48
CA VAL A 134 -2.94 -6.03 9.43
C VAL A 134 -1.70 -5.28 8.96
N VAL A 135 -1.80 -4.67 7.77
CA VAL A 135 -0.73 -3.88 7.16
C VAL A 135 -1.14 -2.41 7.14
N VAL A 136 -0.33 -1.56 7.69
CA VAL A 136 -0.62 -0.13 7.79
C VAL A 136 0.47 0.67 7.10
N ASP A 137 0.06 1.62 6.27
CA ASP A 137 0.99 2.53 5.63
C ASP A 137 1.75 3.37 6.67
N ALA A 138 3.03 3.59 6.43
CA ALA A 138 3.88 4.34 7.34
C ALA A 138 3.41 5.79 7.56
N THR A 139 2.71 6.39 6.60
CA THR A 139 2.09 7.72 6.74
C THR A 139 0.96 7.68 7.78
N VAL A 140 0.12 6.63 7.74
CA VAL A 140 -0.99 6.47 8.69
C VAL A 140 -0.47 6.39 10.13
N MET A 141 0.67 5.73 10.34
CA MET A 141 1.27 5.61 11.68
C MET A 141 1.76 6.94 12.27
N LYS A 142 1.93 7.97 11.45
CA LYS A 142 2.27 9.33 11.88
C LYS A 142 1.06 10.22 12.09
N MET A 143 -0.13 9.80 11.65
CA MET A 143 -1.36 10.59 11.78
C MET A 143 -1.91 10.58 13.21
N HIS A 144 -2.68 11.60 13.54
CA HIS A 144 -3.39 11.72 14.80
C HIS A 144 -4.89 11.91 14.57
N ASN A 145 -5.70 11.47 15.54
CA ASN A 145 -7.15 11.71 15.59
C ASN A 145 -7.89 11.33 14.29
N VAL A 146 -7.50 10.22 13.66
CA VAL A 146 -8.06 9.81 12.36
C VAL A 146 -9.46 9.21 12.49
N CYS A 147 -10.22 9.33 11.41
CA CYS A 147 -11.48 8.64 11.22
C CYS A 147 -11.24 7.32 10.48
N CYS A 148 -11.86 6.23 10.94
CA CYS A 148 -11.82 4.92 10.28
C CYS A 148 -13.11 4.12 10.52
N GLY A 149 -13.34 3.04 9.78
CA GLY A 149 -14.46 2.15 10.01
C GLY A 149 -14.45 1.54 11.41
N ALA A 150 -15.63 1.26 11.94
CA ALA A 150 -15.79 0.62 13.24
C ALA A 150 -16.04 -0.90 13.16
N ASN A 151 -15.79 -1.52 12.01
CA ASN A 151 -16.05 -2.94 11.72
C ASN A 151 -17.52 -3.35 11.91
N LYS A 152 -18.43 -2.38 11.87
CA LYS A 152 -19.85 -2.53 12.07
C LYS A 152 -20.60 -1.62 11.11
N GLU A 153 -21.62 -2.16 10.45
CA GLU A 153 -22.43 -1.42 9.49
C GLU A 153 -23.03 -0.15 10.10
N GLY A 154 -22.86 0.99 9.43
CA GLY A 154 -23.39 2.29 9.84
C GLY A 154 -22.61 2.97 10.96
N TYR A 155 -21.39 2.53 11.28
CA TYR A 155 -20.57 3.10 12.34
C TYR A 155 -19.13 3.35 11.90
N HIS A 156 -18.57 4.47 12.39
CA HIS A 156 -17.15 4.80 12.27
C HIS A 156 -16.59 5.21 13.63
N PHE A 157 -15.28 5.05 13.78
CA PHE A 157 -14.54 5.67 14.87
C PHE A 157 -13.93 6.99 14.43
N ILE A 158 -13.97 7.99 15.31
CA ILE A 158 -13.21 9.24 15.20
C ILE A 158 -12.18 9.32 16.32
N ASN A 159 -11.19 10.19 16.15
CA ASN A 159 -10.11 10.40 17.12
C ASN A 159 -9.29 9.12 17.41
N VAL A 160 -9.18 8.25 16.42
CA VAL A 160 -8.34 7.06 16.52
C VAL A 160 -6.87 7.45 16.36
N ASN A 161 -6.03 6.94 17.24
CA ASN A 161 -4.60 7.21 17.23
C ASN A 161 -3.81 5.91 17.08
N PRO A 162 -2.99 5.78 16.01
CA PRO A 162 -2.11 4.63 15.82
C PRO A 162 -1.18 4.40 17.01
N GLY A 163 -0.95 3.13 17.36
CA GLY A 163 -0.13 2.76 18.53
C GLY A 163 -0.88 2.81 19.87
N ARG A 164 -1.90 3.68 20.01
CA ARG A 164 -2.77 3.71 21.19
C ARG A 164 -3.99 2.79 21.02
N ASP A 165 -4.69 2.90 19.91
CA ASP A 165 -5.99 2.25 19.69
C ASP A 165 -5.88 0.97 18.87
N PHE A 166 -4.83 0.79 18.11
CA PHE A 166 -4.51 -0.43 17.39
C PHE A 166 -3.01 -0.58 17.17
N THR A 167 -2.58 -1.82 16.94
CA THR A 167 -1.19 -2.16 16.60
C THR A 167 -1.20 -3.04 15.35
N PRO A 168 -0.53 -2.65 14.25
CA PRO A 168 -0.50 -3.44 13.03
C PRO A 168 0.44 -4.65 13.14
N THR A 169 0.28 -5.63 12.22
CA THR A 169 1.24 -6.71 12.03
C THR A 169 2.48 -6.19 11.30
N TYR A 170 2.28 -5.36 10.27
CA TYR A 170 3.34 -4.73 9.51
C TYR A 170 3.08 -3.23 9.33
N VAL A 171 4.15 -2.46 9.41
CA VAL A 171 4.19 -1.04 9.01
C VAL A 171 5.16 -0.93 7.85
N ALA A 172 4.69 -0.47 6.70
CA ALA A 172 5.50 -0.33 5.50
C ALA A 172 4.97 0.78 4.59
N ASP A 173 5.76 1.19 3.60
CA ASP A 173 5.28 1.99 2.48
C ASP A 173 4.47 1.06 1.57
N ILE A 174 3.15 1.17 1.64
CA ILE A 174 2.21 0.38 0.81
C ILE A 174 1.32 1.24 -0.07
N ARG A 175 1.52 2.56 -0.08
CA ARG A 175 0.74 3.44 -0.92
C ARG A 175 1.29 3.55 -2.35
N LEU A 176 0.39 3.80 -3.27
CA LEU A 176 0.73 4.13 -4.65
C LEU A 176 1.22 5.59 -4.71
N ILE A 177 2.29 5.83 -5.44
CA ILE A 177 2.81 7.18 -5.65
C ILE A 177 1.81 8.00 -6.48
N GLN A 178 1.60 9.25 -6.08
CA GLN A 178 0.73 10.20 -6.78
C GLN A 178 1.54 11.34 -7.40
N GLU A 179 0.97 12.00 -8.39
CA GLU A 179 1.54 13.23 -8.93
C GLU A 179 1.57 14.31 -7.86
N GLY A 180 2.69 15.03 -7.76
CA GLY A 180 2.91 16.02 -6.70
C GLY A 180 3.49 15.47 -5.40
N ASP A 181 3.63 14.15 -5.25
CA ASP A 181 4.32 13.56 -4.09
C ASP A 181 5.78 14.04 -4.01
N PRO A 182 6.35 14.14 -2.79
CA PRO A 182 7.75 14.50 -2.64
C PRO A 182 8.67 13.38 -3.15
N CYS A 183 9.65 13.77 -3.95
CA CYS A 183 10.66 12.85 -4.46
C CYS A 183 11.48 12.23 -3.32
N PRO A 184 11.67 10.90 -3.30
CA PRO A 184 12.43 10.23 -2.25
C PRO A 184 13.93 10.58 -2.25
N HIS A 185 14.46 11.15 -3.35
CA HIS A 185 15.88 11.53 -3.45
C HIS A 185 16.16 12.97 -3.05
N CYS A 186 15.32 13.91 -3.48
CA CYS A 186 15.61 15.34 -3.30
C CYS A 186 14.48 16.15 -2.65
N GLY A 187 13.31 15.54 -2.40
CA GLY A 187 12.14 16.22 -1.86
C GLY A 187 11.40 17.12 -2.86
N GLY A 188 11.87 17.21 -4.11
CA GLY A 188 11.16 17.92 -5.20
C GLY A 188 9.88 17.15 -5.60
N GLU A 189 9.02 17.78 -6.39
CA GLU A 189 7.78 17.14 -6.85
C GLU A 189 8.03 16.09 -7.91
N VAL A 190 7.27 14.99 -7.86
CA VAL A 190 7.23 13.98 -8.91
C VAL A 190 6.08 14.23 -9.86
N SER A 191 6.32 13.96 -11.14
CA SER A 191 5.31 13.92 -12.21
C SER A 191 5.14 12.51 -12.74
N LYS A 192 3.97 12.23 -13.32
CA LYS A 192 3.67 10.97 -13.99
C LYS A 192 3.76 11.12 -15.50
N ALA A 193 4.22 10.07 -16.17
CA ALA A 193 4.17 9.93 -17.62
C ALA A 193 3.85 8.50 -18.01
N ARG A 194 3.37 8.32 -19.23
CA ARG A 194 3.27 7.00 -19.85
C ARG A 194 4.56 6.67 -20.58
N GLY A 195 4.93 5.40 -20.56
CA GLY A 195 6.13 4.92 -21.22
C GLY A 195 5.95 3.58 -21.89
N ILE A 196 6.75 3.36 -22.92
CA ILE A 196 6.89 2.07 -23.59
C ILE A 196 8.15 1.42 -23.06
N GLU A 197 8.04 0.16 -22.62
CA GLU A 197 9.20 -0.61 -22.22
C GLU A 197 9.97 -1.07 -23.46
N VAL A 198 11.19 -0.58 -23.60
CA VAL A 198 12.07 -0.90 -24.74
C VAL A 198 13.14 -1.94 -24.41
N GLY A 199 13.29 -2.30 -23.16
CA GLY A 199 14.20 -3.34 -22.71
C GLY A 199 14.19 -3.55 -21.22
N GLN A 200 14.36 -4.82 -20.80
CA GLN A 200 14.47 -5.23 -19.42
C GLN A 200 15.81 -5.89 -19.15
N VAL A 201 16.33 -5.68 -17.95
CA VAL A 201 17.50 -6.40 -17.44
C VAL A 201 17.08 -7.15 -16.17
N PHE A 202 17.24 -8.47 -16.20
CA PHE A 202 16.93 -9.33 -15.07
C PHE A 202 18.19 -9.78 -14.36
N LYS A 203 18.20 -9.66 -13.05
CA LYS A 203 19.20 -10.28 -12.21
C LYS A 203 18.76 -11.71 -11.88
N LEU A 204 19.21 -12.68 -12.69
CA LEU A 204 18.76 -14.07 -12.60
C LEU A 204 19.37 -14.83 -11.41
N PHE A 205 20.32 -14.23 -10.68
CA PHE A 205 21.08 -14.89 -9.61
C PHE A 205 21.54 -16.30 -10.03
N THR A 206 21.33 -17.31 -9.17
CA THR A 206 21.69 -18.70 -9.43
C THR A 206 20.54 -19.55 -9.95
N LYS A 207 19.37 -18.95 -10.23
CA LYS A 207 18.15 -19.69 -10.60
C LYS A 207 18.34 -20.65 -11.77
N TYR A 208 19.15 -20.26 -12.74
CA TYR A 208 19.47 -21.11 -13.90
C TYR A 208 20.88 -21.71 -13.83
N SER A 209 21.83 -21.00 -13.22
CA SER A 209 23.21 -21.47 -13.14
C SER A 209 23.41 -22.64 -12.18
N SER A 210 22.59 -22.76 -11.13
CA SER A 210 22.64 -23.92 -10.23
C SER A 210 22.28 -25.25 -10.92
N CYS A 211 21.45 -25.19 -11.96
CA CYS A 211 21.13 -26.36 -12.79
C CYS A 211 22.11 -26.58 -13.94
N LEU A 212 22.82 -25.54 -14.38
CA LEU A 212 23.70 -25.56 -15.55
C LEU A 212 25.15 -25.89 -15.23
N LEU A 213 25.55 -25.85 -13.97
CA LEU A 213 26.94 -26.14 -13.53
C LEU A 213 27.45 -27.52 -13.93
N TYR A 214 26.56 -28.46 -14.29
CA TYR A 214 26.90 -29.81 -14.74
C TYR A 214 26.62 -30.10 -16.21
N THR A 215 25.94 -29.22 -16.96
CA THR A 215 25.43 -29.56 -18.30
C THR A 215 25.92 -28.68 -19.45
N SER A 216 26.56 -27.56 -19.16
CA SER A 216 27.09 -26.67 -20.21
C SER A 216 28.52 -26.26 -19.89
N PRO A 217 29.51 -26.95 -20.42
CA PRO A 217 30.89 -26.51 -20.32
C PRO A 217 31.04 -25.12 -20.99
N SER A 218 31.79 -24.24 -20.35
CA SER A 218 32.08 -22.92 -20.90
C SER A 218 32.80 -23.06 -22.25
N PRO A 219 32.68 -22.12 -23.18
CA PRO A 219 33.44 -22.13 -24.41
C PRO A 219 34.96 -22.22 -24.22
N ARG A 220 35.47 -21.89 -23.03
CA ARG A 220 36.88 -22.09 -22.64
C ARG A 220 37.18 -23.53 -22.30
N ASP A 221 36.24 -24.27 -21.74
CA ASP A 221 36.41 -25.68 -21.37
C ASP A 221 36.38 -26.58 -22.59
N MET A 222 35.65 -26.18 -23.63
CA MET A 222 35.55 -26.89 -24.93
C MET A 222 36.83 -26.80 -25.77
N ARG A 223 37.79 -25.91 -25.46
CA ARG A 223 39.06 -25.77 -26.19
C ARG A 223 40.20 -26.62 -25.62
N ARG A 224 39.97 -27.45 -24.61
CA ARG A 224 40.98 -28.30 -23.94
C ARG A 224 40.75 -29.81 -24.13
N SER A 225 39.85 -30.20 -25.00
CA SER A 225 39.65 -31.62 -25.41
C SER A 225 40.17 -31.85 -26.82
#